data_321054600b14aab2de15fda88aea7114
#
_entry.id   321054600b14aab2de15fda88aea7114
#
_cell.length_a   1.000
_cell.length_b   1.000
_cell.length_c   1.000
_cell.angle_alpha   90.00
_cell.angle_beta   90.00
_cell.angle_gamma   90.00
#
_symmetry.space_group_name_H-M   'P 1'
#
loop_
_entity.id
_entity.type
_entity.pdbx_description
1 polymer ?
#
loop_
_entity_poly.entity_id
_entity_poly.type
_entity_poly.pdbx_seq_one_letter_code
_entity_poly.pdbx_strand_id
1 'polypeptide(L)'
;MPFGAELSAAGARFRLWVPAARQVELDLAAHGSRRSVEMSALADGWFEATVADAPAGTRYAFRIDGGLTVPDPASRFNPDDVHRPSMVVDPLAYEWRDAGWTGRPWEDAVIYELHVGAFTPAGSFVAAIERLGYLADLGVTAVELMPLADFPGRRNWGYDGVLPFAPDASYGTPDELKRLIDAAHSHSLMVFLDVVYNHFGPDGNYLHAYAPQFFNPAHHTPWGAAINYDGEQNRTVRNFFIHNALYWLEEYRFDGLRLDAVDWIVDESSPDILVELASSVREGPGAGRHIHLVLENDRNEAHYLGRDRERRPLHATAQWNDDIHHAAHVVVTGEVDGYYADYAARPLWYFARCLAEGFGYQGEPSPYRGNIARGEPSVHLPPDAFVSFLQTHDQVGNRAFGERIGHIANPRALRAAVACILLAPSPPLLFMGEEFSASTPFLFFCDFGPELALAVTQGRRKQFARFARFADPALQATIPDPNTEAAFERSKLVWSEAEDPGHREWSELYRECLGIREAHIAPRLRGVTPSGSFEVERDELMYARWTLRDGSHLQLAANFSAHRSHPIVQQVGQTLYASHPVALEAGNEVLPACSVRFTLRSA
;
A
#
# COMPACT_ATOMS: atom_id res chain seq x y z
N MET A 1 14.99 -20.34 -8.46
CA MET A 1 13.60 -19.90 -8.68
C MET A 1 12.88 -20.88 -9.61
N PRO A 2 11.70 -21.41 -9.27
CA PRO A 2 11.01 -22.38 -10.11
C PRO A 2 10.32 -21.78 -11.35
N PHE A 3 10.10 -20.46 -11.36
CA PHE A 3 9.43 -19.72 -12.43
C PHE A 3 10.38 -18.77 -13.14
N GLY A 4 10.09 -18.51 -14.43
CA GLY A 4 10.81 -17.53 -15.22
C GLY A 4 12.16 -18.02 -15.78
N ALA A 5 12.86 -17.11 -16.45
CA ALA A 5 14.20 -17.34 -16.95
C ALA A 5 15.22 -17.19 -15.82
N GLU A 6 16.19 -18.12 -15.77
CA GLU A 6 17.27 -18.13 -14.75
C GLU A 6 18.62 -18.35 -15.39
N LEU A 7 19.55 -17.41 -15.17
CA LEU A 7 20.93 -17.52 -15.63
C LEU A 7 21.75 -18.45 -14.73
N SER A 8 22.60 -19.26 -15.37
CA SER A 8 23.55 -20.16 -14.72
C SER A 8 24.84 -20.26 -15.54
N ALA A 9 25.83 -20.97 -15.04
CA ALA A 9 27.06 -21.29 -15.81
C ALA A 9 26.78 -22.13 -17.06
N ALA A 10 25.65 -22.84 -17.11
CA ALA A 10 25.23 -23.66 -18.27
C ALA A 10 24.46 -22.87 -19.34
N GLY A 11 24.16 -21.59 -19.08
CA GLY A 11 23.31 -20.72 -19.90
C GLY A 11 22.03 -20.33 -19.19
N ALA A 12 21.04 -19.85 -19.93
CA ALA A 12 19.73 -19.51 -19.39
C ALA A 12 18.78 -20.70 -19.42
N ARG A 13 18.17 -21.00 -18.30
CA ARG A 13 17.07 -21.97 -18.16
C ARG A 13 15.75 -21.22 -18.26
N PHE A 14 14.83 -21.70 -19.06
CA PHE A 14 13.47 -21.17 -19.25
C PHE A 14 12.47 -22.23 -18.84
N ARG A 15 11.46 -21.84 -18.08
CA ARG A 15 10.37 -22.72 -17.63
C ARG A 15 9.02 -22.04 -17.81
N LEU A 16 8.03 -22.83 -18.26
CA LEU A 16 6.65 -22.39 -18.34
C LEU A 16 5.71 -23.50 -17.87
N TRP A 17 4.70 -23.16 -17.11
CA TRP A 17 3.64 -24.07 -16.71
C TRP A 17 2.45 -23.90 -17.65
N VAL A 18 2.17 -24.95 -18.44
CA VAL A 18 1.13 -24.99 -19.47
C VAL A 18 0.48 -26.36 -19.48
N PRO A 19 -0.36 -26.68 -18.45
CA PRO A 19 -0.82 -28.05 -18.23
C PRO A 19 -1.69 -28.63 -19.36
N ALA A 20 -2.26 -27.79 -20.21
CA ALA A 20 -3.11 -28.22 -21.33
C ALA A 20 -2.38 -28.29 -22.69
N ALA A 21 -1.14 -27.77 -22.79
CA ALA A 21 -0.41 -27.75 -24.06
C ALA A 21 0.23 -29.10 -24.39
N ARG A 22 0.35 -29.36 -25.69
CA ARG A 22 1.07 -30.53 -26.23
C ARG A 22 2.52 -30.22 -26.55
N GLN A 23 2.80 -28.98 -26.95
CA GLN A 23 4.11 -28.49 -27.35
C GLN A 23 4.30 -27.04 -26.97
N VAL A 24 5.50 -26.69 -26.54
CA VAL A 24 5.93 -25.31 -26.32
C VAL A 24 7.26 -25.09 -27.02
N GLU A 25 7.36 -24.01 -27.77
CA GLU A 25 8.60 -23.54 -28.38
C GLU A 25 9.03 -22.24 -27.69
N LEU A 26 10.31 -22.09 -27.46
CA LEU A 26 10.94 -20.89 -26.95
C LEU A 26 11.48 -20.09 -28.13
N ASP A 27 10.89 -18.95 -28.43
CA ASP A 27 11.37 -17.99 -29.42
C ASP A 27 12.39 -17.06 -28.78
N LEU A 28 13.60 -17.02 -29.34
CA LEU A 28 14.72 -16.24 -28.84
C LEU A 28 15.18 -15.21 -29.86
N ALA A 29 15.52 -14.02 -29.39
CA ALA A 29 16.16 -12.98 -30.20
C ALA A 29 17.36 -12.40 -29.43
N ALA A 30 18.56 -12.63 -29.97
CA ALA A 30 19.82 -12.15 -29.41
C ALA A 30 20.78 -11.77 -30.55
N HIS A 31 21.55 -10.69 -30.39
CA HIS A 31 22.57 -10.24 -31.32
C HIS A 31 22.14 -10.18 -32.80
N GLY A 32 20.87 -9.78 -33.05
CA GLY A 32 20.28 -9.67 -34.39
C GLY A 32 19.85 -11.00 -35.01
N SER A 33 20.03 -12.13 -34.35
CA SER A 33 19.54 -13.44 -34.78
C SER A 33 18.23 -13.81 -34.07
N ARG A 34 17.37 -14.56 -34.77
CA ARG A 34 16.15 -15.13 -34.20
C ARG A 34 16.15 -16.64 -34.41
N ARG A 35 15.73 -17.38 -33.41
CA ARG A 35 15.59 -18.82 -33.47
C ARG A 35 14.51 -19.30 -32.52
N SER A 36 13.95 -20.46 -32.80
CA SER A 36 13.06 -21.19 -31.92
C SER A 36 13.73 -22.45 -31.40
N VAL A 37 13.46 -22.81 -30.18
CA VAL A 37 13.95 -24.01 -29.50
C VAL A 37 12.74 -24.75 -28.94
N GLU A 38 12.59 -26.02 -29.28
CA GLU A 38 11.56 -26.87 -28.70
C GLU A 38 11.86 -27.10 -27.22
N MET A 39 10.86 -26.93 -26.35
CA MET A 39 10.99 -27.16 -24.93
C MET A 39 10.63 -28.60 -24.57
N SER A 40 11.38 -29.18 -23.63
CA SER A 40 11.11 -30.51 -23.11
C SER A 40 9.91 -30.50 -22.17
N ALA A 41 8.92 -31.34 -22.41
CA ALA A 41 7.83 -31.56 -21.49
C ALA A 41 8.31 -32.29 -20.24
N LEU A 42 7.92 -31.77 -19.07
CA LEU A 42 8.18 -32.34 -17.75
C LEU A 42 6.87 -32.82 -17.11
N ALA A 43 6.96 -33.34 -15.88
CA ALA A 43 5.76 -33.71 -15.11
C ALA A 43 4.87 -32.49 -14.80
N ASP A 44 3.61 -32.76 -14.53
CA ASP A 44 2.62 -31.80 -14.03
C ASP A 44 2.39 -30.55 -14.92
N GLY A 45 2.58 -30.71 -16.24
CA GLY A 45 2.31 -29.64 -17.21
C GLY A 45 3.40 -28.57 -17.34
N TRP A 46 4.59 -28.86 -16.85
CA TRP A 46 5.75 -27.99 -17.03
C TRP A 46 6.48 -28.27 -18.35
N PHE A 47 7.04 -27.21 -18.93
CA PHE A 47 7.96 -27.25 -20.04
C PHE A 47 9.25 -26.52 -19.67
N GLU A 48 10.40 -27.05 -20.11
CA GLU A 48 11.71 -26.50 -19.81
C GLU A 48 12.67 -26.57 -21.00
N ALA A 49 13.49 -25.54 -21.16
CA ALA A 49 14.65 -25.54 -22.05
C ALA A 49 15.84 -24.83 -21.39
N THR A 50 17.04 -25.36 -21.59
CA THR A 50 18.30 -24.67 -21.21
C THR A 50 19.06 -24.31 -22.48
N VAL A 51 19.43 -23.03 -22.61
CA VAL A 51 20.04 -22.47 -23.80
C VAL A 51 21.36 -21.82 -23.44
N ALA A 52 22.47 -22.41 -23.87
CA ALA A 52 23.82 -22.01 -23.48
C ALA A 52 24.21 -20.58 -23.94
N ASP A 53 23.70 -20.16 -25.09
CA ASP A 53 23.99 -18.87 -25.73
C ASP A 53 22.82 -17.87 -25.64
N ALA A 54 22.15 -17.83 -24.47
CA ALA A 54 21.14 -16.86 -24.14
C ALA A 54 21.57 -16.00 -22.92
N PRO A 55 22.50 -15.03 -23.12
CA PRO A 55 22.97 -14.16 -22.03
C PRO A 55 21.92 -13.16 -21.59
N ALA A 56 22.19 -12.41 -20.52
CA ALA A 56 21.41 -11.24 -20.15
C ALA A 56 21.19 -10.31 -21.35
N GLY A 57 19.99 -9.74 -21.47
CA GLY A 57 19.55 -8.94 -22.62
C GLY A 57 18.92 -9.76 -23.76
N THR A 58 18.99 -11.09 -23.72
CA THR A 58 18.27 -11.93 -24.69
C THR A 58 16.76 -11.73 -24.55
N ARG A 59 16.08 -11.41 -25.66
CA ARG A 59 14.61 -11.34 -25.73
C ARG A 59 14.06 -12.75 -25.95
N TYR A 60 12.97 -13.07 -25.24
CA TYR A 60 12.32 -14.37 -25.39
C TYR A 60 10.81 -14.30 -25.23
N ALA A 61 10.12 -15.24 -25.85
CA ALA A 61 8.68 -15.47 -25.72
C ALA A 61 8.39 -16.95 -25.88
N PHE A 62 7.24 -17.39 -25.38
CA PHE A 62 6.80 -18.78 -25.51
C PHE A 62 5.73 -18.88 -26.60
N ARG A 63 5.89 -19.83 -27.51
CA ARG A 63 4.90 -20.17 -28.53
C ARG A 63 4.24 -21.51 -28.19
N ILE A 64 2.94 -21.47 -27.95
CA ILE A 64 2.15 -22.58 -27.44
C ILE A 64 1.39 -23.24 -28.59
N ASP A 65 1.55 -24.57 -28.75
CA ASP A 65 0.92 -25.41 -29.77
C ASP A 65 1.03 -24.82 -31.20
N GLY A 66 2.16 -24.13 -31.49
CA GLY A 66 2.44 -23.55 -32.80
C GLY A 66 1.59 -22.32 -33.16
N GLY A 67 0.77 -21.81 -32.24
CA GLY A 67 -0.16 -20.70 -32.44
C GLY A 67 0.13 -19.46 -31.59
N LEU A 68 -0.36 -19.43 -30.36
CA LEU A 68 -0.29 -18.30 -29.46
C LEU A 68 1.16 -18.04 -29.00
N THR A 69 1.65 -16.83 -29.23
CA THR A 69 2.94 -16.38 -28.67
C THR A 69 2.71 -15.41 -27.53
N VAL A 70 3.31 -15.66 -26.36
CA VAL A 70 3.09 -14.93 -25.12
C VAL A 70 4.41 -14.57 -24.44
N PRO A 71 4.47 -13.45 -23.68
CA PRO A 71 5.56 -13.21 -22.74
C PRO A 71 5.57 -14.26 -21.62
N ASP A 72 6.63 -14.27 -20.84
CA ASP A 72 6.72 -15.08 -19.64
C ASP A 72 5.87 -14.46 -18.51
N PRO A 73 4.91 -15.18 -17.92
CA PRO A 73 4.14 -14.64 -16.78
C PRO A 73 5.01 -14.37 -15.54
N ALA A 74 6.19 -14.98 -15.47
CA ALA A 74 7.20 -14.69 -14.47
C ALA A 74 8.42 -13.92 -15.05
N SER A 75 8.17 -13.08 -16.05
CA SER A 75 9.17 -12.21 -16.66
C SER A 75 9.87 -11.36 -15.62
N ARG A 76 11.19 -11.24 -15.73
CA ARG A 76 11.98 -10.35 -14.84
C ARG A 76 12.03 -8.92 -15.36
N PHE A 77 11.77 -8.74 -16.65
CA PHE A 77 11.70 -7.44 -17.30
C PHE A 77 11.05 -7.54 -18.69
N ASN A 78 10.14 -6.64 -18.98
CA ASN A 78 9.49 -6.47 -20.27
C ASN A 78 9.73 -5.04 -20.80
N PRO A 79 10.83 -4.79 -21.50
CA PRO A 79 11.22 -3.41 -21.83
C PRO A 79 10.38 -2.75 -22.94
N ASP A 80 9.51 -3.51 -23.63
CA ASP A 80 8.71 -3.02 -24.76
C ASP A 80 7.20 -3.10 -24.52
N ASP A 81 6.73 -3.42 -23.28
CA ASP A 81 5.33 -3.56 -22.90
C ASP A 81 4.86 -5.03 -22.78
N VAL A 82 3.73 -5.25 -22.07
CA VAL A 82 3.13 -6.53 -21.66
C VAL A 82 2.82 -7.51 -22.81
N HIS A 83 2.67 -7.01 -24.03
CA HIS A 83 2.41 -7.85 -25.23
C HIS A 83 3.70 -8.26 -25.97
N ARG A 84 4.85 -7.85 -25.47
CA ARG A 84 6.14 -8.02 -26.16
C ARG A 84 7.00 -9.08 -25.47
N PRO A 85 8.07 -9.55 -26.13
CA PRO A 85 8.96 -10.53 -25.54
C PRO A 85 9.58 -10.06 -24.23
N SER A 86 9.63 -10.96 -23.27
CA SER A 86 10.38 -10.82 -22.03
C SER A 86 11.90 -10.72 -22.28
N MET A 87 12.66 -10.22 -21.32
CA MET A 87 14.11 -10.14 -21.40
C MET A 87 14.78 -10.92 -20.27
N VAL A 88 15.83 -11.67 -20.61
CA VAL A 88 16.70 -12.34 -19.63
C VAL A 88 17.45 -11.27 -18.83
N VAL A 89 17.32 -11.31 -17.50
CA VAL A 89 18.02 -10.41 -16.56
C VAL A 89 19.06 -11.20 -15.78
N ASP A 90 20.22 -10.62 -15.55
CA ASP A 90 21.19 -11.17 -14.61
C ASP A 90 20.91 -10.62 -13.20
N PRO A 91 20.43 -11.46 -12.26
CA PRO A 91 20.11 -10.99 -10.92
C PRO A 91 21.33 -10.55 -10.12
N LEU A 92 22.54 -10.97 -10.52
CA LEU A 92 23.79 -10.72 -9.83
C LEU A 92 24.60 -9.55 -10.43
N ALA A 93 24.11 -8.92 -11.50
CA ALA A 93 24.79 -7.80 -12.15
C ALA A 93 24.86 -6.54 -11.26
N TYR A 94 23.88 -6.35 -10.37
CA TYR A 94 23.84 -5.22 -9.46
C TYR A 94 24.69 -5.48 -8.21
N GLU A 95 25.64 -4.58 -7.93
CA GLU A 95 26.49 -4.63 -6.75
C GLU A 95 25.88 -3.80 -5.62
N TRP A 96 25.28 -4.48 -4.65
CA TRP A 96 24.67 -3.86 -3.46
C TRP A 96 25.72 -3.23 -2.54
N ARG A 97 25.40 -2.06 -1.99
CA ARG A 97 26.25 -1.32 -1.04
C ARG A 97 25.76 -1.44 0.40
N ASP A 98 24.59 -2.00 0.60
CA ASP A 98 23.86 -2.12 1.88
C ASP A 98 24.15 -3.43 2.62
N ALA A 99 25.31 -4.03 2.49
CA ALA A 99 25.66 -5.36 3.03
C ALA A 99 25.35 -5.55 4.55
N GLY A 100 25.27 -4.46 5.31
CA GLY A 100 24.92 -4.47 6.72
C GLY A 100 23.44 -4.17 7.03
N TRP A 101 22.62 -3.94 6.02
CA TRP A 101 21.21 -3.61 6.21
C TRP A 101 20.40 -4.85 6.58
N THR A 102 19.65 -4.76 7.67
CA THR A 102 18.77 -5.84 8.15
C THR A 102 17.32 -5.38 8.33
N GLY A 103 16.96 -4.22 7.80
CA GLY A 103 15.68 -3.57 8.05
C GLY A 103 15.64 -2.83 9.38
N ARG A 104 14.46 -2.34 9.77
CA ARG A 104 14.20 -1.69 11.06
C ARG A 104 13.07 -2.40 11.79
N PRO A 105 13.02 -2.35 13.13
CA PRO A 105 11.87 -2.80 13.91
C PRO A 105 10.58 -2.08 13.45
N TRP A 106 9.46 -2.80 13.50
CA TRP A 106 8.17 -2.25 13.06
C TRP A 106 7.71 -1.04 13.87
N GLU A 107 8.07 -0.99 15.13
CA GLU A 107 7.72 0.09 16.06
C GLU A 107 8.32 1.45 15.65
N ASP A 108 9.35 1.43 14.81
CA ASP A 108 9.97 2.63 14.24
C ASP A 108 9.20 3.15 13.02
N ALA A 109 8.23 2.40 12.48
CA ALA A 109 7.63 2.71 11.20
C ALA A 109 6.87 4.05 11.19
N VAL A 110 7.25 4.89 10.23
CA VAL A 110 6.55 6.05 9.70
C VAL A 110 6.60 5.88 8.19
N ILE A 111 5.45 5.54 7.60
CA ILE A 111 5.37 5.11 6.21
C ILE A 111 5.04 6.32 5.31
N TYR A 112 5.68 6.39 4.15
CA TYR A 112 5.38 7.37 3.11
C TYR A 112 5.05 6.65 1.81
N GLU A 113 3.77 6.63 1.48
CA GLU A 113 3.26 6.02 0.25
C GLU A 113 3.50 6.94 -0.94
N LEU A 114 4.03 6.40 -2.04
CA LEU A 114 4.26 7.16 -3.26
C LEU A 114 4.03 6.33 -4.53
N HIS A 115 3.60 7.02 -5.58
CA HIS A 115 3.55 6.52 -6.95
C HIS A 115 4.78 7.00 -7.71
N VAL A 116 5.66 6.09 -8.14
CA VAL A 116 6.96 6.42 -8.77
C VAL A 116 6.80 7.41 -9.93
N GLY A 117 5.85 7.16 -10.83
CA GLY A 117 5.62 8.00 -12.02
C GLY A 117 5.09 9.41 -11.72
N ALA A 118 4.47 9.63 -10.53
CA ALA A 118 3.87 10.91 -10.15
C ALA A 118 4.64 11.63 -9.02
N PHE A 119 5.60 10.96 -8.40
CA PHE A 119 6.37 11.51 -7.27
C PHE A 119 7.31 12.65 -7.67
N THR A 120 7.90 12.53 -8.86
CA THR A 120 8.81 13.55 -9.42
C THR A 120 8.39 13.94 -10.83
N PRO A 121 8.83 15.09 -11.38
CA PRO A 121 8.54 15.47 -12.76
C PRO A 121 9.02 14.43 -13.79
N ALA A 122 10.17 13.77 -13.55
CA ALA A 122 10.70 12.75 -14.44
C ALA A 122 9.99 11.40 -14.30
N GLY A 123 9.36 11.11 -13.14
CA GLY A 123 8.57 9.91 -12.91
C GLY A 123 9.35 8.60 -13.03
N SER A 124 10.58 8.55 -12.51
CA SER A 124 11.46 7.39 -12.64
C SER A 124 12.10 6.99 -11.30
N PHE A 125 12.57 5.75 -11.21
CA PHE A 125 13.30 5.25 -10.03
C PHE A 125 14.50 6.15 -9.70
N VAL A 126 15.27 6.56 -10.70
CA VAL A 126 16.44 7.43 -10.50
C VAL A 126 16.06 8.80 -9.95
N ALA A 127 14.99 9.38 -10.46
CA ALA A 127 14.54 10.69 -9.98
C ALA A 127 13.97 10.64 -8.55
N ALA A 128 13.35 9.53 -8.16
CA ALA A 128 12.87 9.33 -6.80
C ALA A 128 14.01 9.34 -5.77
N ILE A 129 15.20 8.87 -6.13
CA ILE A 129 16.39 8.87 -5.26
C ILE A 129 16.70 10.28 -4.73
N GLU A 130 16.52 11.30 -5.57
CA GLU A 130 16.83 12.69 -5.21
C GLU A 130 16.00 13.23 -4.04
N ARG A 131 14.90 12.56 -3.69
CA ARG A 131 13.97 12.96 -2.62
C ARG A 131 14.10 12.13 -1.35
N LEU A 132 14.88 11.06 -1.33
CA LEU A 132 15.02 10.20 -0.16
C LEU A 132 15.60 10.94 1.05
N GLY A 133 16.58 11.82 0.84
CA GLY A 133 17.14 12.65 1.90
C GLY A 133 16.09 13.57 2.55
N TYR A 134 15.21 14.19 1.74
CA TYR A 134 14.12 15.01 2.24
C TYR A 134 13.16 14.19 3.12
N LEU A 135 12.79 12.97 2.70
CA LEU A 135 11.90 12.10 3.46
C LEU A 135 12.54 11.67 4.79
N ALA A 136 13.83 11.32 4.79
CA ALA A 136 14.55 10.99 6.00
C ALA A 136 14.63 12.18 6.98
N ASP A 137 14.91 13.39 6.47
CA ASP A 137 14.95 14.63 7.25
C ASP A 137 13.58 15.04 7.79
N LEU A 138 12.50 14.63 7.15
CA LEU A 138 11.12 14.79 7.63
C LEU A 138 10.82 13.90 8.84
N GLY A 139 11.50 12.77 8.98
CA GLY A 139 11.27 11.75 10.00
C GLY A 139 10.53 10.51 9.47
N VAL A 140 10.41 10.35 8.16
CA VAL A 140 9.96 9.11 7.50
C VAL A 140 11.00 8.01 7.75
N THR A 141 10.54 6.78 7.93
CA THR A 141 11.41 5.60 8.15
C THR A 141 11.14 4.46 7.18
N ALA A 142 10.06 4.54 6.42
CA ALA A 142 9.72 3.58 5.39
C ALA A 142 9.09 4.28 4.19
N VAL A 143 9.52 3.94 2.98
CA VAL A 143 8.87 4.35 1.72
C VAL A 143 8.06 3.17 1.21
N GLU A 144 6.78 3.37 0.92
CA GLU A 144 5.91 2.37 0.31
C GLU A 144 5.65 2.75 -1.15
N LEU A 145 6.10 1.89 -2.06
CA LEU A 145 5.90 2.08 -3.49
C LEU A 145 4.57 1.46 -3.90
N MET A 146 3.67 2.25 -4.51
CA MET A 146 2.49 1.72 -5.21
C MET A 146 2.93 0.65 -6.22
N PRO A 147 2.03 -0.25 -6.68
CA PRO A 147 2.42 -1.44 -7.42
C PRO A 147 3.30 -1.15 -8.63
N LEU A 148 4.33 -1.98 -8.81
CA LEU A 148 5.33 -1.85 -9.87
C LEU A 148 5.20 -2.92 -10.96
N ALA A 149 4.33 -3.94 -10.78
CA ALA A 149 4.15 -5.00 -11.76
C ALA A 149 3.83 -4.45 -13.15
N ASP A 150 4.47 -5.00 -14.17
CA ASP A 150 4.36 -4.56 -15.56
C ASP A 150 2.89 -4.52 -16.02
N PHE A 151 2.44 -3.38 -16.49
CA PHE A 151 1.08 -3.04 -16.89
C PHE A 151 1.04 -2.53 -18.34
N PRO A 152 -0.12 -2.57 -19.03
CA PRO A 152 -0.21 -2.08 -20.39
C PRO A 152 -0.02 -0.56 -20.49
N GLY A 153 0.74 -0.11 -21.49
CA GLY A 153 0.97 1.29 -21.77
C GLY A 153 2.07 1.91 -20.91
N ARG A 154 1.95 3.20 -20.62
CA ARG A 154 3.00 3.98 -19.95
C ARG A 154 2.56 4.66 -18.67
N ARG A 155 1.30 4.55 -18.30
CA ARG A 155 0.68 5.24 -17.18
C ARG A 155 -0.40 4.36 -16.55
N ASN A 156 -0.18 3.95 -15.33
CA ASN A 156 -1.16 3.20 -14.55
C ASN A 156 -0.89 3.46 -13.06
N TRP A 157 -1.89 3.35 -12.22
CA TRP A 157 -1.68 3.30 -10.78
C TRP A 157 -0.84 2.10 -10.34
N GLY A 158 -0.79 1.06 -11.19
CA GLY A 158 -0.08 -0.19 -10.96
C GLY A 158 -0.99 -1.38 -10.63
N TYR A 159 -2.28 -1.16 -10.37
CA TYR A 159 -3.24 -2.24 -10.01
C TYR A 159 -3.76 -3.05 -11.20
N ASP A 160 -3.38 -2.68 -12.42
CA ASP A 160 -3.66 -3.46 -13.63
C ASP A 160 -2.44 -4.27 -14.12
N GLY A 161 -1.51 -4.58 -13.23
CA GLY A 161 -0.31 -5.36 -13.54
C GLY A 161 -0.64 -6.79 -13.98
N VAL A 162 0.12 -7.31 -14.94
CA VAL A 162 -0.07 -8.66 -15.51
C VAL A 162 1.18 -9.53 -15.47
N LEU A 163 2.35 -8.93 -15.26
CA LEU A 163 3.63 -9.64 -15.12
C LEU A 163 4.24 -9.31 -13.74
N PRO A 164 3.78 -9.99 -12.67
CA PRO A 164 4.06 -9.58 -11.29
C PRO A 164 5.54 -9.67 -10.86
N PHE A 165 6.41 -10.29 -11.66
CA PHE A 165 7.84 -10.36 -11.37
C PHE A 165 8.65 -9.28 -12.10
N ALA A 166 8.06 -8.52 -13.02
CA ALA A 166 8.74 -7.48 -13.78
C ALA A 166 8.36 -6.09 -13.24
N PRO A 167 9.32 -5.25 -12.87
CA PRO A 167 9.03 -3.84 -12.68
C PRO A 167 8.72 -3.20 -14.02
N ASP A 168 7.71 -2.31 -14.05
CA ASP A 168 7.29 -1.63 -15.27
C ASP A 168 8.41 -0.77 -15.87
N ALA A 169 8.63 -0.93 -17.17
CA ALA A 169 9.72 -0.27 -17.90
C ALA A 169 9.55 1.26 -18.00
N SER A 170 8.36 1.80 -17.79
CA SER A 170 8.12 3.26 -17.79
C SER A 170 8.79 3.96 -16.60
N TYR A 171 9.07 3.24 -15.53
CA TYR A 171 9.78 3.77 -14.35
C TYR A 171 11.31 3.61 -14.43
N GLY A 172 11.79 2.70 -15.28
CA GLY A 172 13.22 2.39 -15.44
C GLY A 172 13.51 0.89 -15.52
N THR A 173 14.76 0.54 -15.32
CA THR A 173 15.28 -0.83 -15.39
C THR A 173 15.25 -1.53 -14.01
N PRO A 174 15.34 -2.88 -13.98
CA PRO A 174 15.53 -3.64 -12.74
C PRO A 174 16.71 -3.13 -11.88
N ASP A 175 17.83 -2.78 -12.49
CA ASP A 175 19.01 -2.26 -11.77
C ASP A 175 18.76 -0.86 -11.20
N GLU A 176 17.97 -0.03 -11.88
CA GLU A 176 17.59 1.29 -11.35
C GLU A 176 16.64 1.18 -10.16
N LEU A 177 15.73 0.19 -10.12
CA LEU A 177 14.94 -0.12 -8.94
C LEU A 177 15.82 -0.60 -7.78
N LYS A 178 16.77 -1.52 -8.04
CA LYS A 178 17.75 -1.95 -7.03
C LYS A 178 18.55 -0.75 -6.50
N ARG A 179 18.93 0.18 -7.38
CA ARG A 179 19.63 1.42 -6.99
C ARG A 179 18.77 2.33 -6.11
N LEU A 180 17.47 2.43 -6.36
CA LEU A 180 16.55 3.19 -5.51
C LEU A 180 16.48 2.59 -4.10
N ILE A 181 16.36 1.28 -3.99
CA ILE A 181 16.29 0.56 -2.71
C ILE A 181 17.61 0.70 -1.94
N ASP A 182 18.75 0.46 -2.59
CA ASP A 182 20.08 0.64 -2.01
C ASP A 182 20.32 2.07 -1.49
N ALA A 183 19.85 3.07 -2.25
CA ALA A 183 19.90 4.46 -1.84
C ALA A 183 18.99 4.74 -0.62
N ALA A 184 17.78 4.18 -0.58
CA ALA A 184 16.87 4.30 0.57
C ALA A 184 17.50 3.70 1.83
N HIS A 185 18.09 2.50 1.74
CA HIS A 185 18.81 1.87 2.85
C HIS A 185 19.98 2.75 3.35
N SER A 186 20.69 3.44 2.45
CA SER A 186 21.75 4.37 2.85
C SER A 186 21.26 5.57 3.66
N HIS A 187 19.98 5.94 3.51
CA HIS A 187 19.28 6.93 4.34
C HIS A 187 18.56 6.32 5.54
N SER A 188 18.79 5.04 5.85
CA SER A 188 18.10 4.29 6.91
C SER A 188 16.58 4.21 6.72
N LEU A 189 16.11 4.26 5.47
CA LEU A 189 14.72 4.08 5.08
C LEU A 189 14.48 2.63 4.68
N MET A 190 13.48 1.99 5.25
CA MET A 190 12.91 0.74 4.71
C MET A 190 12.20 1.03 3.37
N VAL A 191 12.07 0.01 2.53
CA VAL A 191 11.28 0.11 1.30
C VAL A 191 10.24 -1.01 1.28
N PHE A 192 8.97 -0.65 1.18
CA PHE A 192 7.85 -1.58 1.03
C PHE A 192 7.34 -1.55 -0.41
N LEU A 193 6.82 -2.67 -0.87
CA LEU A 193 6.17 -2.78 -2.17
C LEU A 193 4.71 -3.17 -1.97
N ASP A 194 3.83 -2.44 -2.62
CA ASP A 194 2.44 -2.83 -2.77
C ASP A 194 2.32 -3.92 -3.85
N VAL A 195 1.71 -5.06 -3.51
CA VAL A 195 1.58 -6.23 -4.38
C VAL A 195 0.13 -6.66 -4.53
N VAL A 196 -0.26 -6.93 -5.77
CA VAL A 196 -1.62 -7.31 -6.14
C VAL A 196 -1.67 -8.82 -6.35
N TYR A 197 -2.25 -9.55 -5.39
CA TYR A 197 -2.37 -11.01 -5.43
C TYR A 197 -3.82 -11.50 -5.46
N ASN A 198 -4.77 -10.58 -5.55
CA ASN A 198 -6.20 -10.86 -5.63
C ASN A 198 -6.72 -10.95 -7.08
N HIS A 199 -6.03 -10.34 -8.04
CA HIS A 199 -6.40 -10.36 -9.46
C HIS A 199 -5.20 -10.07 -10.38
N PHE A 200 -5.40 -10.18 -11.68
CA PHE A 200 -4.53 -9.68 -12.74
C PHE A 200 -5.25 -8.58 -13.53
N GLY A 201 -4.49 -7.68 -14.11
CA GLY A 201 -5.01 -6.67 -15.01
C GLY A 201 -5.77 -7.25 -16.22
N PRO A 202 -6.63 -6.44 -16.83
CA PRO A 202 -7.53 -6.90 -17.90
C PRO A 202 -6.88 -7.02 -19.29
N ASP A 203 -5.70 -6.41 -19.49
CA ASP A 203 -5.00 -6.38 -20.77
C ASP A 203 -3.55 -6.87 -20.61
N GLY A 204 -3.10 -7.78 -21.49
CA GLY A 204 -1.79 -8.42 -21.40
C GLY A 204 -1.75 -9.72 -20.59
N ASN A 205 -2.81 -10.09 -19.89
CA ASN A 205 -2.90 -11.38 -19.20
C ASN A 205 -3.33 -12.50 -20.16
N TYR A 206 -2.39 -13.37 -20.51
CA TYR A 206 -2.62 -14.51 -21.41
C TYR A 206 -2.88 -15.83 -20.67
N LEU A 207 -2.82 -15.87 -19.33
CA LEU A 207 -2.96 -17.09 -18.54
C LEU A 207 -4.29 -17.83 -18.82
N HIS A 208 -5.37 -17.09 -19.02
CA HIS A 208 -6.67 -17.69 -19.38
C HIS A 208 -6.62 -18.56 -20.64
N ALA A 209 -5.75 -18.23 -21.59
CA ALA A 209 -5.69 -18.91 -22.88
C ALA A 209 -4.87 -20.22 -22.83
N TYR A 210 -3.90 -20.34 -21.93
CA TYR A 210 -2.99 -21.48 -21.94
C TYR A 210 -2.81 -22.18 -20.59
N ALA A 211 -3.13 -21.52 -19.49
CA ALA A 211 -3.08 -22.05 -18.12
C ALA A 211 -4.33 -21.63 -17.32
N PRO A 212 -5.54 -21.98 -17.79
CA PRO A 212 -6.79 -21.57 -17.14
C PRO A 212 -6.90 -22.02 -15.68
N GLN A 213 -6.09 -22.98 -15.24
CA GLN A 213 -5.97 -23.45 -13.86
C GLN A 213 -5.44 -22.36 -12.90
N PHE A 214 -4.92 -21.26 -13.40
CA PHE A 214 -4.64 -20.07 -12.58
C PHE A 214 -5.89 -19.45 -11.98
N PHE A 215 -7.06 -19.78 -12.50
CA PHE A 215 -8.33 -19.19 -12.09
C PHE A 215 -9.30 -20.27 -11.59
N ASN A 216 -10.02 -19.95 -10.50
CA ASN A 216 -11.07 -20.81 -9.98
C ASN A 216 -12.44 -20.32 -10.51
N PRO A 217 -13.10 -21.06 -11.40
CA PRO A 217 -14.38 -20.65 -11.98
C PRO A 217 -15.54 -20.70 -10.99
N ALA A 218 -15.36 -21.33 -9.81
CA ALA A 218 -16.38 -21.36 -8.76
C ALA A 218 -16.48 -20.01 -8.00
N HIS A 219 -15.42 -19.21 -8.05
CA HIS A 219 -15.33 -17.94 -7.34
C HIS A 219 -15.23 -16.75 -8.31
N HIS A 220 -15.96 -15.69 -8.01
CA HIS A 220 -15.96 -14.47 -8.80
C HIS A 220 -15.62 -13.24 -7.93
N THR A 221 -14.82 -12.36 -8.50
CA THR A 221 -14.45 -11.06 -7.92
C THR A 221 -14.94 -9.93 -8.82
N PRO A 222 -14.88 -8.67 -8.41
CA PRO A 222 -15.18 -7.53 -9.29
C PRO A 222 -14.32 -7.48 -10.55
N TRP A 223 -13.14 -8.10 -10.54
CA TRP A 223 -12.19 -8.15 -11.66
C TRP A 223 -12.31 -9.42 -12.51
N GLY A 224 -13.25 -10.32 -12.22
CA GLY A 224 -13.49 -11.54 -12.96
C GLY A 224 -13.35 -12.81 -12.12
N ALA A 225 -12.90 -13.91 -12.76
CA ALA A 225 -12.66 -15.16 -12.06
C ALA A 225 -11.53 -15.00 -11.03
N ALA A 226 -11.77 -15.49 -9.80
CA ALA A 226 -10.77 -15.40 -8.73
C ALA A 226 -9.51 -16.22 -9.07
N ILE A 227 -8.38 -15.83 -8.53
CA ILE A 227 -7.15 -16.62 -8.59
C ILE A 227 -7.37 -17.93 -7.84
N ASN A 228 -6.85 -19.02 -8.38
CA ASN A 228 -7.08 -20.38 -7.89
C ASN A 228 -6.17 -20.71 -6.70
N TYR A 229 -6.56 -20.32 -5.49
CA TYR A 229 -5.83 -20.67 -4.28
C TYR A 229 -6.33 -21.98 -3.62
N ASP A 230 -7.57 -22.42 -3.87
CA ASP A 230 -8.23 -23.53 -3.16
C ASP A 230 -8.80 -24.63 -4.06
N GLY A 231 -8.86 -24.44 -5.38
CA GLY A 231 -9.36 -25.42 -6.33
C GLY A 231 -8.35 -26.50 -6.74
N GLU A 232 -8.71 -27.31 -7.72
CA GLU A 232 -7.81 -28.31 -8.29
C GLU A 232 -6.56 -27.67 -8.90
N GLN A 233 -5.41 -28.34 -8.77
CA GLN A 233 -4.10 -27.88 -9.29
C GLN A 233 -3.63 -26.52 -8.73
N ASN A 234 -4.17 -26.08 -7.60
CA ASN A 234 -3.83 -24.80 -6.98
C ASN A 234 -2.36 -24.69 -6.52
N ARG A 235 -1.66 -25.83 -6.29
CA ARG A 235 -0.30 -25.80 -5.72
C ARG A 235 0.68 -24.96 -6.55
N THR A 236 0.63 -25.06 -7.88
CA THR A 236 1.49 -24.25 -8.76
C THR A 236 1.13 -22.78 -8.67
N VAL A 237 -0.16 -22.45 -8.57
CA VAL A 237 -0.65 -21.07 -8.46
C VAL A 237 -0.22 -20.45 -7.10
N ARG A 238 -0.43 -21.17 -5.99
CA ARG A 238 0.05 -20.73 -4.67
C ARG A 238 1.56 -20.50 -4.68
N ASN A 239 2.32 -21.45 -5.23
CA ASN A 239 3.77 -21.33 -5.35
C ASN A 239 4.19 -20.14 -6.21
N PHE A 240 3.43 -19.79 -7.26
CA PHE A 240 3.71 -18.63 -8.10
C PHE A 240 3.72 -17.33 -7.28
N PHE A 241 2.70 -17.10 -6.47
CA PHE A 241 2.60 -15.89 -5.64
C PHE A 241 3.54 -15.91 -4.42
N ILE A 242 3.71 -17.07 -3.78
CA ILE A 242 4.71 -17.19 -2.69
C ILE A 242 6.11 -16.87 -3.21
N HIS A 243 6.50 -17.44 -4.35
CA HIS A 243 7.81 -17.15 -4.95
C HIS A 243 7.93 -15.73 -5.48
N ASN A 244 6.82 -15.09 -5.88
CA ASN A 244 6.81 -13.68 -6.21
C ASN A 244 7.12 -12.81 -4.98
N ALA A 245 6.48 -13.08 -3.85
CA ALA A 245 6.77 -12.38 -2.61
C ALA A 245 8.24 -12.56 -2.18
N LEU A 246 8.75 -13.80 -2.19
CA LEU A 246 10.15 -14.09 -1.86
C LEU A 246 11.12 -13.40 -2.84
N TYR A 247 10.78 -13.36 -4.12
CA TYR A 247 11.59 -12.68 -5.14
C TYR A 247 11.77 -11.19 -4.86
N TRP A 248 10.71 -10.46 -4.55
CA TRP A 248 10.81 -9.05 -4.20
C TRP A 248 11.61 -8.82 -2.92
N LEU A 249 11.40 -9.68 -1.90
CA LEU A 249 12.08 -9.55 -0.61
C LEU A 249 13.55 -9.97 -0.65
N GLU A 250 13.93 -10.96 -1.47
CA GLU A 250 15.31 -11.48 -1.53
C GLU A 250 16.15 -10.82 -2.62
N GLU A 251 15.65 -10.78 -3.87
CA GLU A 251 16.44 -10.27 -5.00
C GLU A 251 16.49 -8.74 -5.02
N TYR A 252 15.36 -8.07 -4.71
CA TYR A 252 15.31 -6.60 -4.63
C TYR A 252 15.53 -6.06 -3.22
N ARG A 253 15.58 -6.93 -2.21
CA ARG A 253 15.79 -6.55 -0.81
C ARG A 253 14.74 -5.59 -0.25
N PHE A 254 13.50 -5.64 -0.73
CA PHE A 254 12.41 -4.95 -0.05
C PHE A 254 12.32 -5.38 1.42
N ASP A 255 11.95 -4.47 2.30
CA ASP A 255 11.81 -4.71 3.74
C ASP A 255 10.37 -5.07 4.14
N GLY A 256 9.45 -5.03 3.22
CA GLY A 256 8.07 -5.43 3.43
C GLY A 256 7.23 -5.41 2.18
N LEU A 257 6.03 -5.99 2.32
CA LEU A 257 4.99 -6.00 1.30
C LEU A 257 3.69 -5.49 1.90
N ARG A 258 3.01 -4.62 1.18
CA ARG A 258 1.59 -4.33 1.41
C ARG A 258 0.79 -5.20 0.44
N LEU A 259 -0.13 -6.02 0.96
CA LEU A 259 -0.95 -6.91 0.15
C LEU A 259 -2.30 -6.25 -0.11
N ASP A 260 -2.55 -5.96 -1.39
CA ASP A 260 -3.74 -5.29 -1.89
C ASP A 260 -4.99 -6.13 -1.71
N ALA A 261 -6.07 -5.50 -1.22
CA ALA A 261 -7.43 -6.00 -1.19
C ALA A 261 -7.55 -7.51 -0.85
N VAL A 262 -6.92 -7.92 0.27
CA VAL A 262 -6.87 -9.34 0.65
C VAL A 262 -8.24 -9.93 0.95
N ASP A 263 -9.23 -9.11 1.26
CA ASP A 263 -10.62 -9.51 1.45
C ASP A 263 -11.30 -10.02 0.14
N TRP A 264 -10.68 -9.78 -1.01
CA TRP A 264 -11.07 -10.34 -2.30
C TRP A 264 -10.26 -11.59 -2.70
N ILE A 265 -9.28 -11.99 -1.89
CA ILE A 265 -8.64 -13.31 -2.02
C ILE A 265 -9.60 -14.36 -1.47
N VAL A 266 -10.12 -15.22 -2.34
CA VAL A 266 -11.01 -16.32 -1.95
C VAL A 266 -10.16 -17.58 -1.81
N ASP A 267 -10.00 -18.07 -0.59
CA ASP A 267 -9.23 -19.29 -0.27
C ASP A 267 -9.87 -20.01 0.94
N GLU A 268 -10.56 -21.11 0.69
CA GLU A 268 -11.20 -21.94 1.72
C GLU A 268 -10.26 -23.03 2.27
N SER A 269 -9.00 -23.05 1.84
CA SER A 269 -8.01 -24.02 2.33
C SER A 269 -7.50 -23.68 3.73
N SER A 270 -6.88 -24.65 4.39
CA SER A 270 -6.24 -24.46 5.70
C SER A 270 -4.85 -25.10 5.70
N PRO A 271 -3.78 -24.32 5.83
CA PRO A 271 -3.77 -22.87 5.92
C PRO A 271 -4.17 -22.19 4.60
N ASP A 272 -4.77 -21.00 4.69
CA ASP A 272 -5.00 -20.15 3.53
C ASP A 272 -3.69 -19.58 2.98
N ILE A 273 -3.77 -18.94 1.79
CA ILE A 273 -2.58 -18.42 1.10
C ILE A 273 -1.87 -17.31 1.90
N LEU A 274 -2.58 -16.47 2.65
CA LEU A 274 -1.98 -15.40 3.43
C LEU A 274 -1.14 -15.97 4.58
N VAL A 275 -1.66 -16.99 5.25
CA VAL A 275 -0.95 -17.72 6.32
C VAL A 275 0.25 -18.47 5.76
N GLU A 276 0.12 -19.16 4.61
CA GLU A 276 1.21 -19.89 3.97
C GLU A 276 2.32 -18.95 3.50
N LEU A 277 1.96 -17.83 2.87
CA LEU A 277 2.88 -16.79 2.42
C LEU A 277 3.64 -16.19 3.61
N ALA A 278 2.92 -15.82 4.68
CA ALA A 278 3.53 -15.26 5.88
C ALA A 278 4.53 -16.23 6.53
N SER A 279 4.22 -17.53 6.53
CA SER A 279 5.14 -18.56 7.04
C SER A 279 6.39 -18.67 6.18
N SER A 280 6.22 -18.68 4.84
CA SER A 280 7.33 -18.74 3.88
C SER A 280 8.26 -17.53 3.98
N VAL A 281 7.70 -16.33 4.14
CA VAL A 281 8.47 -15.09 4.34
C VAL A 281 9.24 -15.13 5.66
N ARG A 282 8.61 -15.61 6.74
CA ARG A 282 9.25 -15.68 8.07
C ARG A 282 10.37 -16.70 8.12
N GLU A 283 10.20 -17.87 7.50
CA GLU A 283 11.20 -18.94 7.43
C GLU A 283 12.33 -18.62 6.45
N GLY A 284 12.06 -17.83 5.41
CA GLY A 284 13.00 -17.36 4.41
C GLY A 284 13.69 -16.04 4.79
N PRO A 285 13.41 -14.94 4.09
CA PRO A 285 14.11 -13.66 4.28
C PRO A 285 13.92 -13.08 5.69
N GLY A 286 12.78 -13.34 6.33
CA GLY A 286 12.47 -12.87 7.68
C GLY A 286 13.26 -13.55 8.80
N ALA A 287 13.96 -14.67 8.53
CA ALA A 287 14.80 -15.33 9.50
C ALA A 287 16.05 -14.51 9.89
N GLY A 288 16.53 -13.64 8.99
CA GLY A 288 17.73 -12.82 9.16
C GLY A 288 17.52 -11.31 9.06
N ARG A 289 16.31 -10.87 8.68
CA ARG A 289 15.97 -9.46 8.46
C ARG A 289 14.64 -9.11 9.12
N HIS A 290 14.45 -7.84 9.44
CA HIS A 290 13.12 -7.30 9.74
C HIS A 290 12.32 -7.19 8.44
N ILE A 291 11.36 -8.09 8.25
CA ILE A 291 10.45 -8.09 7.10
C ILE A 291 9.02 -7.90 7.61
N HIS A 292 8.30 -7.00 6.97
CA HIS A 292 6.95 -6.60 7.40
C HIS A 292 5.92 -6.93 6.33
N LEU A 293 4.82 -7.57 6.74
CA LEU A 293 3.67 -7.83 5.90
C LEU A 293 2.50 -6.99 6.39
N VAL A 294 2.01 -6.10 5.54
CA VAL A 294 0.89 -5.20 5.84
C VAL A 294 -0.29 -5.58 4.96
N LEU A 295 -1.48 -5.70 5.52
CA LEU A 295 -2.68 -6.07 4.78
C LEU A 295 -3.55 -4.84 4.51
N GLU A 296 -4.16 -4.79 3.34
CA GLU A 296 -5.38 -4.03 3.14
C GLU A 296 -6.56 -4.99 3.21
N ASN A 297 -7.44 -4.81 4.20
CA ASN A 297 -8.54 -5.73 4.48
C ASN A 297 -9.78 -4.96 4.99
N ASP A 298 -10.69 -4.66 4.06
CA ASP A 298 -11.91 -3.91 4.38
C ASP A 298 -12.89 -4.69 5.27
N ARG A 299 -12.72 -6.02 5.42
CA ARG A 299 -13.51 -6.83 6.35
C ARG A 299 -13.08 -6.70 7.81
N ASN A 300 -11.92 -6.09 8.10
CA ASN A 300 -11.37 -5.97 9.46
C ASN A 300 -11.20 -7.33 10.17
N GLU A 301 -10.54 -8.27 9.51
CA GLU A 301 -10.32 -9.63 10.03
C GLU A 301 -9.11 -9.65 10.98
N ALA A 302 -9.36 -9.42 12.26
CA ALA A 302 -8.35 -9.26 13.31
C ALA A 302 -7.50 -10.51 13.54
N HIS A 303 -7.99 -11.70 13.15
CA HIS A 303 -7.26 -12.96 13.36
C HIS A 303 -5.92 -13.03 12.62
N TYR A 304 -5.76 -12.33 11.46
CA TYR A 304 -4.47 -12.24 10.78
C TYR A 304 -3.42 -11.44 11.54
N LEU A 305 -3.83 -10.59 12.49
CA LEU A 305 -2.98 -9.67 13.24
C LEU A 305 -2.52 -10.24 14.59
N GLY A 306 -2.82 -11.50 14.86
CA GLY A 306 -2.47 -12.18 16.11
C GLY A 306 -0.96 -12.11 16.42
N ARG A 307 -0.62 -12.18 17.72
CA ARG A 307 0.76 -12.18 18.23
C ARG A 307 1.06 -13.45 18.98
N ASP A 308 2.31 -13.93 18.89
CA ASP A 308 2.82 -15.03 19.71
C ASP A 308 3.12 -14.58 21.16
N ARG A 309 3.68 -15.50 21.97
CA ARG A 309 4.04 -15.22 23.38
C ARG A 309 5.16 -14.19 23.52
N GLU A 310 6.03 -14.08 22.52
CA GLU A 310 7.11 -13.11 22.42
C GLU A 310 6.65 -11.80 21.76
N ARG A 311 5.34 -11.67 21.49
CA ARG A 311 4.71 -10.51 20.84
C ARG A 311 5.08 -10.30 19.38
N ARG A 312 5.62 -11.31 18.71
CA ARG A 312 5.89 -11.26 17.27
C ARG A 312 4.61 -11.56 16.48
N PRO A 313 4.43 -10.98 15.29
CA PRO A 313 3.31 -11.30 14.43
C PRO A 313 3.22 -12.79 14.12
N LEU A 314 2.03 -13.38 14.25
CA LEU A 314 1.77 -14.76 13.83
C LEU A 314 1.67 -14.86 12.31
N HIS A 315 1.03 -13.90 11.66
CA HIS A 315 0.83 -13.84 10.23
C HIS A 315 1.25 -12.46 9.71
N ALA A 316 0.34 -11.52 9.61
CA ALA A 316 0.65 -10.16 9.19
C ALA A 316 1.20 -9.31 10.35
N THR A 317 2.07 -8.36 10.00
CA THR A 317 2.63 -7.39 10.93
C THR A 317 1.57 -6.37 11.34
N ALA A 318 0.85 -5.84 10.37
CA ALA A 318 -0.19 -4.84 10.58
C ALA A 318 -1.22 -4.86 9.44
N GLN A 319 -2.27 -4.05 9.60
CA GLN A 319 -3.28 -3.80 8.58
C GLN A 319 -3.51 -2.30 8.45
N TRP A 320 -3.75 -1.83 7.23
CA TRP A 320 -4.27 -0.49 6.97
C TRP A 320 -5.62 -0.33 7.65
N ASN A 321 -5.78 0.75 8.41
CA ASN A 321 -7.01 1.00 9.15
C ASN A 321 -7.88 2.03 8.40
N ASP A 322 -8.69 1.57 7.44
CA ASP A 322 -9.59 2.44 6.70
C ASP A 322 -10.63 3.13 7.59
N ASP A 323 -11.03 2.48 8.67
CA ASP A 323 -12.01 3.06 9.60
C ASP A 323 -11.52 4.37 10.22
N ILE A 324 -10.21 4.47 10.52
CA ILE A 324 -9.67 5.71 11.10
C ILE A 324 -9.68 6.85 10.08
N HIS A 325 -9.34 6.54 8.80
CA HIS A 325 -9.49 7.52 7.72
C HIS A 325 -10.94 7.99 7.62
N HIS A 326 -11.89 7.04 7.48
CA HIS A 326 -13.30 7.37 7.28
C HIS A 326 -13.86 8.23 8.41
N ALA A 327 -13.57 7.86 9.67
CA ALA A 327 -14.02 8.60 10.83
C ALA A 327 -13.39 10.01 10.90
N ALA A 328 -12.06 10.11 10.74
CA ALA A 328 -11.35 11.38 10.73
C ALA A 328 -11.81 12.29 9.58
N HIS A 329 -12.04 11.72 8.39
CA HIS A 329 -12.55 12.46 7.23
C HIS A 329 -13.88 13.13 7.55
N VAL A 330 -14.85 12.40 8.11
CA VAL A 330 -16.15 12.97 8.51
C VAL A 330 -15.96 14.07 9.56
N VAL A 331 -15.08 13.88 10.54
CA VAL A 331 -14.76 14.89 11.58
C VAL A 331 -14.24 16.19 10.98
N VAL A 332 -13.33 16.12 9.99
CA VAL A 332 -12.65 17.32 9.50
C VAL A 332 -13.31 17.98 8.29
N THR A 333 -14.12 17.23 7.53
CA THR A 333 -14.79 17.72 6.30
C THR A 333 -16.28 17.88 6.45
N GLY A 334 -16.93 17.05 7.27
CA GLY A 334 -18.39 16.94 7.35
C GLY A 334 -19.03 16.18 6.18
N GLU A 335 -18.26 15.60 5.25
CA GLU A 335 -18.78 14.77 4.17
C GLU A 335 -19.28 13.43 4.72
N VAL A 336 -20.49 13.01 4.32
CA VAL A 336 -21.17 11.81 4.85
C VAL A 336 -21.74 10.90 3.74
N ASP A 337 -21.41 11.16 2.49
CA ASP A 337 -21.89 10.38 1.34
C ASP A 337 -21.12 9.07 1.18
N GLY A 338 -21.76 8.07 0.56
CA GLY A 338 -21.13 6.78 0.28
C GLY A 338 -20.76 6.01 1.56
N TYR A 339 -19.56 5.46 1.61
CA TYR A 339 -19.07 4.69 2.77
C TYR A 339 -18.86 5.54 4.03
N TYR A 340 -18.74 6.88 3.92
CA TYR A 340 -18.66 7.78 5.07
C TYR A 340 -19.96 7.80 5.90
N ALA A 341 -21.10 7.39 5.32
CA ALA A 341 -22.38 7.32 6.02
C ALA A 341 -22.34 6.41 7.28
N ASP A 342 -21.51 5.37 7.26
CA ASP A 342 -21.31 4.47 8.40
C ASP A 342 -20.78 5.19 9.65
N TYR A 343 -20.07 6.29 9.47
CA TYR A 343 -19.41 7.04 10.54
C TYR A 343 -20.16 8.32 10.92
N ALA A 344 -21.15 8.73 10.09
CA ALA A 344 -21.83 10.02 10.19
C ALA A 344 -22.56 10.27 11.53
N ALA A 345 -23.06 9.22 12.17
CA ALA A 345 -23.85 9.35 13.41
C ALA A 345 -22.99 9.73 14.63
N ARG A 346 -21.73 9.29 14.68
CA ARG A 346 -20.81 9.49 15.80
C ARG A 346 -19.35 9.53 15.32
N PRO A 347 -18.96 10.47 14.44
CA PRO A 347 -17.66 10.46 13.77
C PRO A 347 -16.50 10.52 14.76
N LEU A 348 -16.56 11.38 15.76
CA LEU A 348 -15.51 11.53 16.75
C LEU A 348 -15.38 10.30 17.66
N TRP A 349 -16.49 9.59 17.94
CA TRP A 349 -16.47 8.35 18.70
C TRP A 349 -15.73 7.24 17.94
N TYR A 350 -16.00 7.09 16.63
CA TYR A 350 -15.30 6.13 15.79
C TYR A 350 -13.82 6.48 15.66
N PHE A 351 -13.49 7.78 15.49
CA PHE A 351 -12.11 8.22 15.42
C PHE A 351 -11.34 7.90 16.72
N ALA A 352 -11.91 8.19 17.87
CA ALA A 352 -11.32 7.87 19.17
C ALA A 352 -11.18 6.36 19.39
N ARG A 353 -12.21 5.57 18.98
CA ARG A 353 -12.15 4.11 19.04
C ARG A 353 -11.02 3.54 18.18
N CYS A 354 -10.89 4.03 16.95
CA CYS A 354 -9.81 3.58 16.06
C CYS A 354 -8.43 3.86 16.65
N LEU A 355 -8.22 5.02 17.24
CA LEU A 355 -6.96 5.37 17.90
C LEU A 355 -6.65 4.47 19.10
N ALA A 356 -7.67 4.08 19.88
CA ALA A 356 -7.50 3.34 21.13
C ALA A 356 -7.56 1.82 20.97
N GLU A 357 -8.46 1.31 20.11
CA GLU A 357 -8.84 -0.11 20.03
C GLU A 357 -8.57 -0.75 18.67
N GLY A 358 -8.12 0.01 17.67
CA GLY A 358 -7.83 -0.44 16.32
C GLY A 358 -9.01 -0.23 15.37
N PHE A 359 -9.84 -1.22 15.12
CA PHE A 359 -10.95 -1.08 14.17
C PHE A 359 -12.13 -0.27 14.73
N GLY A 360 -12.76 0.52 13.87
CA GLY A 360 -13.99 1.22 14.17
C GLY A 360 -15.19 0.27 14.21
N TYR A 361 -15.22 -0.70 13.30
CA TYR A 361 -16.20 -1.80 13.26
C TYR A 361 -15.58 -3.10 13.76
N GLN A 362 -16.17 -3.69 14.78
CA GLN A 362 -15.67 -4.90 15.47
C GLN A 362 -16.79 -5.95 15.64
N GLY A 363 -17.67 -6.09 14.64
CA GLY A 363 -18.82 -6.98 14.61
C GLY A 363 -20.17 -6.26 14.55
N GLU A 364 -20.17 -4.93 14.60
CA GLU A 364 -21.38 -4.13 14.48
C GLU A 364 -21.93 -4.14 13.03
N PRO A 365 -23.26 -4.00 12.85
CA PRO A 365 -23.86 -3.86 11.52
C PRO A 365 -23.39 -2.57 10.82
N SER A 366 -22.99 -2.66 9.55
CA SER A 366 -22.66 -1.52 8.70
C SER A 366 -23.90 -1.10 7.88
N PRO A 367 -24.49 0.07 8.11
CA PRO A 367 -25.61 0.58 7.32
C PRO A 367 -25.31 0.67 5.82
N TYR A 368 -24.11 1.13 5.46
CA TYR A 368 -23.66 1.23 4.07
C TYR A 368 -23.61 -0.13 3.37
N ARG A 369 -23.33 -1.21 4.11
CA ARG A 369 -23.26 -2.59 3.62
C ARG A 369 -24.58 -3.36 3.83
N GLY A 370 -25.71 -2.67 3.92
CA GLY A 370 -27.01 -3.31 4.08
C GLY A 370 -27.23 -3.94 5.46
N ASN A 371 -26.62 -3.41 6.49
CA ASN A 371 -26.63 -3.90 7.87
C ASN A 371 -25.97 -5.28 8.08
N ILE A 372 -25.05 -5.67 7.21
CA ILE A 372 -24.20 -6.83 7.44
C ILE A 372 -23.19 -6.48 8.53
N ALA A 373 -22.94 -7.42 9.46
CA ALA A 373 -21.90 -7.27 10.48
C ALA A 373 -20.52 -7.12 9.81
N ARG A 374 -19.71 -6.17 10.31
CA ARG A 374 -18.37 -5.91 9.80
C ARG A 374 -17.35 -5.95 10.93
N GLY A 375 -16.23 -6.59 10.66
CA GLY A 375 -15.08 -6.64 11.54
C GLY A 375 -15.14 -7.70 12.62
N GLU A 376 -13.96 -7.93 13.18
CA GLU A 376 -13.74 -8.79 14.35
C GLU A 376 -13.27 -7.92 15.53
N PRO A 377 -13.51 -8.35 16.79
CA PRO A 377 -12.97 -7.64 17.95
C PRO A 377 -11.45 -7.47 17.88
N SER A 378 -10.98 -6.22 17.99
CA SER A 378 -9.57 -5.87 17.87
C SER A 378 -8.93 -5.32 19.15
N VAL A 379 -9.69 -5.09 20.20
CA VAL A 379 -9.22 -4.55 21.49
C VAL A 379 -8.10 -5.37 22.14
N HIS A 380 -7.95 -6.64 21.77
CA HIS A 380 -6.90 -7.54 22.27
C HIS A 380 -5.57 -7.42 21.50
N LEU A 381 -5.55 -6.65 20.41
CA LEU A 381 -4.36 -6.42 19.59
C LEU A 381 -3.60 -5.18 20.07
N PRO A 382 -2.26 -5.15 19.92
CA PRO A 382 -1.48 -3.96 20.25
C PRO A 382 -1.72 -2.85 19.22
N PRO A 383 -1.51 -1.58 19.57
CA PRO A 383 -1.76 -0.45 18.67
C PRO A 383 -0.90 -0.47 17.40
N ASP A 384 0.27 -1.10 17.44
CA ASP A 384 1.16 -1.27 16.29
C ASP A 384 0.67 -2.31 15.27
N ALA A 385 -0.43 -3.00 15.54
CA ALA A 385 -1.10 -3.85 14.57
C ALA A 385 -1.93 -3.08 13.51
N PHE A 386 -2.04 -1.75 13.62
CA PHE A 386 -2.90 -0.91 12.78
C PHE A 386 -2.11 0.26 12.20
N VAL A 387 -2.04 0.36 10.88
CA VAL A 387 -1.47 1.53 10.20
C VAL A 387 -2.54 2.61 10.13
N SER A 388 -2.24 3.80 10.66
CA SER A 388 -3.17 4.92 10.73
C SER A 388 -2.83 6.00 9.71
N PHE A 389 -3.82 6.50 8.98
CA PHE A 389 -3.64 7.52 7.95
C PHE A 389 -4.85 8.45 7.82
N LEU A 390 -4.64 9.63 7.27
CA LEU A 390 -5.70 10.56 6.89
C LEU A 390 -6.11 10.39 5.43
N GLN A 391 -5.21 9.95 4.58
CA GLN A 391 -5.45 9.66 3.17
C GLN A 391 -4.36 8.72 2.64
N THR A 392 -4.70 7.95 1.60
CA THR A 392 -3.79 7.20 0.75
C THR A 392 -4.10 7.54 -0.71
N HIS A 393 -3.46 6.87 -1.67
CA HIS A 393 -3.82 6.98 -3.09
C HIS A 393 -5.31 6.76 -3.34
N ASP A 394 -5.91 5.81 -2.61
CA ASP A 394 -7.32 5.41 -2.79
C ASP A 394 -8.30 6.52 -2.41
N GLN A 395 -8.15 7.10 -1.22
CA GLN A 395 -9.09 8.12 -0.76
C GLN A 395 -8.97 9.42 -1.55
N VAL A 396 -7.78 9.74 -2.04
CA VAL A 396 -7.57 10.91 -2.92
C VAL A 396 -8.02 10.61 -4.34
N GLY A 397 -7.52 9.53 -4.93
CA GLY A 397 -7.71 9.24 -6.35
C GLY A 397 -9.08 8.69 -6.70
N ASN A 398 -9.81 8.10 -5.75
CA ASN A 398 -11.20 7.71 -5.95
C ASN A 398 -12.19 8.87 -5.85
N ARG A 399 -11.75 10.09 -5.54
CA ARG A 399 -12.58 11.30 -5.72
C ARG A 399 -12.65 11.69 -7.21
N ALA A 400 -13.75 12.32 -7.60
CA ALA A 400 -14.00 12.66 -9.01
C ALA A 400 -12.91 13.54 -9.64
N PHE A 401 -12.30 14.41 -8.84
CA PHE A 401 -11.26 15.34 -9.28
C PHE A 401 -9.93 15.17 -8.53
N GLY A 402 -9.80 14.09 -7.76
CA GLY A 402 -8.57 13.77 -7.03
C GLY A 402 -8.22 14.79 -5.95
N GLU A 403 -9.23 15.39 -5.29
CA GLU A 403 -9.01 16.42 -4.28
C GLU A 403 -8.40 15.83 -3.02
N ARG A 404 -7.29 16.41 -2.55
CA ARG A 404 -6.63 16.05 -1.30
C ARG A 404 -7.38 16.58 -0.10
N ILE A 405 -7.26 15.91 1.05
CA ILE A 405 -7.93 16.30 2.29
C ILE A 405 -7.60 17.73 2.71
N GLY A 406 -6.39 18.22 2.43
CA GLY A 406 -5.96 19.60 2.71
C GLY A 406 -6.80 20.69 2.03
N HIS A 407 -7.47 20.34 0.92
CA HIS A 407 -8.29 21.29 0.14
C HIS A 407 -9.78 21.27 0.48
N ILE A 408 -10.23 20.21 1.17
CA ILE A 408 -11.67 20.01 1.45
C ILE A 408 -12.00 20.11 2.94
N ALA A 409 -11.00 19.90 3.81
CA ALA A 409 -11.18 19.90 5.26
C ALA A 409 -11.11 21.32 5.85
N ASN A 410 -11.67 21.48 7.06
CA ASN A 410 -11.39 22.65 7.88
C ASN A 410 -9.89 22.63 8.28
N PRO A 411 -9.07 23.63 7.92
CA PRO A 411 -7.62 23.58 8.14
C PRO A 411 -7.21 23.44 9.61
N ARG A 412 -7.98 24.03 10.54
CA ARG A 412 -7.68 23.95 11.98
C ARG A 412 -8.00 22.55 12.53
N ALA A 413 -9.14 21.97 12.13
CA ALA A 413 -9.52 20.62 12.50
C ALA A 413 -8.56 19.60 11.88
N LEU A 414 -8.13 19.81 10.64
CA LEU A 414 -7.15 18.95 9.98
C LEU A 414 -5.79 18.95 10.71
N ARG A 415 -5.27 20.11 11.13
CA ARG A 415 -4.04 20.18 11.93
C ARG A 415 -4.15 19.38 13.24
N ALA A 416 -5.31 19.43 13.89
CA ALA A 416 -5.54 18.64 15.10
C ALA A 416 -5.59 17.14 14.79
N ALA A 417 -6.25 16.72 13.69
CA ALA A 417 -6.30 15.32 13.26
C ALA A 417 -4.91 14.78 12.86
N VAL A 418 -4.10 15.57 12.14
CA VAL A 418 -2.70 15.23 11.81
C VAL A 418 -1.92 14.91 13.10
N ALA A 419 -1.98 15.79 14.10
CA ALA A 419 -1.27 15.54 15.36
C ALA A 419 -1.83 14.29 16.09
N CYS A 420 -3.15 14.03 16.03
CA CYS A 420 -3.73 12.80 16.59
C CYS A 420 -3.16 11.54 15.93
N ILE A 421 -3.04 11.51 14.60
CA ILE A 421 -2.51 10.36 13.84
C ILE A 421 -1.00 10.20 14.10
N LEU A 422 -0.21 11.27 13.97
CA LEU A 422 1.25 11.18 14.05
C LEU A 422 1.77 10.87 15.47
N LEU A 423 1.04 11.28 16.50
CA LEU A 423 1.44 11.08 17.89
C LEU A 423 0.72 9.92 18.61
N ALA A 424 -0.20 9.23 17.95
CA ALA A 424 -0.76 7.97 18.45
C ALA A 424 0.29 6.84 18.41
N PRO A 425 0.17 5.79 19.23
CA PRO A 425 1.10 4.65 19.20
C PRO A 425 1.15 3.90 17.87
N SER A 426 0.05 3.85 17.11
CA SER A 426 -0.02 3.18 15.80
C SER A 426 0.96 3.79 14.79
N PRO A 427 1.62 2.99 13.93
CA PRO A 427 2.43 3.49 12.83
C PRO A 427 1.61 4.39 11.90
N PRO A 428 2.05 5.63 11.64
CA PRO A 428 1.38 6.50 10.68
C PRO A 428 1.81 6.22 9.26
N LEU A 429 0.89 6.43 8.31
CA LEU A 429 1.18 6.48 6.88
C LEU A 429 0.78 7.85 6.34
N LEU A 430 1.66 8.42 5.51
CA LEU A 430 1.49 9.69 4.80
C LEU A 430 1.43 9.40 3.30
N PHE A 431 0.50 10.01 2.59
CA PHE A 431 0.49 9.96 1.15
C PHE A 431 1.32 11.09 0.53
N MET A 432 2.09 10.81 -0.51
CA MET A 432 3.02 11.75 -1.14
C MET A 432 2.45 13.16 -1.32
N GLY A 433 3.18 14.17 -0.81
CA GLY A 433 2.79 15.58 -0.82
C GLY A 433 1.79 15.98 0.26
N GLU A 434 1.38 15.07 1.14
CA GLU A 434 0.50 15.38 2.27
C GLU A 434 1.19 16.32 3.26
N GLU A 435 2.44 16.09 3.52
CA GLU A 435 3.26 16.79 4.52
C GLU A 435 3.43 18.27 4.24
N PHE A 436 3.34 18.69 2.99
CA PHE A 436 3.33 20.11 2.62
C PHE A 436 1.99 20.57 2.03
N SER A 437 0.93 19.76 2.16
CA SER A 437 -0.41 20.06 1.63
C SER A 437 -0.37 20.41 0.15
N ALA A 438 0.23 19.55 -0.68
CA ALA A 438 0.39 19.73 -2.12
C ALA A 438 -0.90 20.17 -2.81
N SER A 439 -0.81 21.17 -3.70
CA SER A 439 -1.97 21.72 -4.42
C SER A 439 -2.43 20.80 -5.56
N THR A 440 -1.53 19.95 -6.07
CA THR A 440 -1.83 19.05 -7.17
C THR A 440 -2.79 17.94 -6.75
N PRO A 441 -3.83 17.63 -7.54
CA PRO A 441 -4.67 16.47 -7.29
C PRO A 441 -3.88 15.18 -7.50
N PHE A 442 -4.42 14.06 -7.03
CA PHE A 442 -4.00 12.75 -7.49
C PHE A 442 -5.19 12.07 -8.15
N LEU A 443 -5.21 12.06 -9.47
CA LEU A 443 -6.31 11.51 -10.27
C LEU A 443 -6.13 10.01 -10.48
N PHE A 444 -7.21 9.29 -10.69
CA PHE A 444 -7.12 7.95 -11.28
C PHE A 444 -6.65 8.08 -12.73
N PHE A 445 -5.62 7.32 -13.10
CA PHE A 445 -5.08 7.29 -14.47
C PHE A 445 -4.65 5.88 -14.88
N CYS A 446 -4.81 5.60 -16.18
CA CYS A 446 -4.42 4.37 -16.87
C CYS A 446 -4.10 4.67 -18.33
N ASP A 447 -3.64 3.67 -19.09
CA ASP A 447 -3.23 3.82 -20.51
C ASP A 447 -3.65 2.60 -21.33
N PHE A 448 -4.95 2.39 -21.43
CA PHE A 448 -5.51 1.25 -22.13
C PHE A 448 -5.76 1.51 -23.63
N GLY A 449 -5.83 0.41 -24.40
CA GLY A 449 -6.30 0.46 -25.78
C GLY A 449 -7.75 1.00 -25.90
N PRO A 450 -8.19 1.47 -27.10
CA PRO A 450 -9.39 2.30 -27.27
C PRO A 450 -10.69 1.72 -26.70
N GLU A 451 -10.91 0.40 -26.84
CA GLU A 451 -12.15 -0.24 -26.36
C GLU A 451 -12.23 -0.25 -24.82
N LEU A 452 -11.15 -0.68 -24.17
CA LEU A 452 -11.08 -0.74 -22.71
C LEU A 452 -11.03 0.67 -22.12
N ALA A 453 -10.31 1.60 -22.73
CA ALA A 453 -10.27 3.01 -22.35
C ALA A 453 -11.66 3.63 -22.28
N LEU A 454 -12.49 3.37 -23.30
CA LEU A 454 -13.88 3.87 -23.32
C LEU A 454 -14.71 3.25 -22.19
N ALA A 455 -14.57 1.94 -21.96
CA ALA A 455 -15.29 1.22 -20.91
C ALA A 455 -14.91 1.74 -19.50
N VAL A 456 -13.63 1.95 -19.23
CA VAL A 456 -13.11 2.51 -17.97
C VAL A 456 -13.64 3.92 -17.73
N THR A 457 -13.56 4.80 -18.74
CA THR A 457 -14.08 6.17 -18.63
C THR A 457 -15.58 6.21 -18.33
N GLN A 458 -16.36 5.38 -19.02
CA GLN A 458 -17.80 5.27 -18.80
C GLN A 458 -18.12 4.68 -17.41
N GLY A 459 -17.40 3.63 -17.01
CA GLY A 459 -17.55 2.99 -15.71
C GLY A 459 -17.33 3.99 -14.58
N ARG A 460 -16.24 4.76 -14.65
CA ARG A 460 -15.91 5.78 -13.65
C ARG A 460 -16.98 6.87 -13.57
N ARG A 461 -17.43 7.43 -14.68
CA ARG A 461 -18.51 8.42 -14.69
C ARG A 461 -19.80 7.88 -14.08
N LYS A 462 -20.17 6.62 -14.39
CA LYS A 462 -21.33 5.93 -13.81
C LYS A 462 -21.20 5.72 -12.31
N GLN A 463 -20.00 5.44 -11.82
CA GLN A 463 -19.74 5.31 -10.38
C GLN A 463 -20.08 6.59 -9.63
N PHE A 464 -19.68 7.75 -10.16
CA PHE A 464 -19.97 9.05 -9.56
C PHE A 464 -21.43 9.50 -9.69
N ALA A 465 -22.19 8.95 -10.61
CA ALA A 465 -23.62 9.24 -10.74
C ALA A 465 -24.43 8.96 -9.46
N ARG A 466 -23.87 8.15 -8.54
CA ARG A 466 -24.47 7.83 -7.23
C ARG A 466 -24.42 8.99 -6.23
N PHE A 467 -23.52 9.95 -6.44
CA PHE A 467 -23.35 11.11 -5.57
C PHE A 467 -24.27 12.25 -6.05
N ALA A 468 -25.01 12.88 -5.13
CA ALA A 468 -25.96 13.94 -5.45
C ALA A 468 -25.34 15.07 -6.30
N ARG A 469 -24.08 15.43 -6.03
CA ARG A 469 -23.31 16.43 -6.78
C ARG A 469 -23.18 16.08 -8.28
N PHE A 470 -23.14 14.80 -8.63
CA PHE A 470 -22.94 14.31 -9.99
C PHE A 470 -24.19 13.66 -10.60
N ALA A 471 -25.38 13.95 -10.08
CA ALA A 471 -26.64 13.48 -10.65
C ALA A 471 -26.91 14.07 -12.05
N ASP A 472 -26.34 15.25 -12.36
CA ASP A 472 -26.43 15.89 -13.68
C ASP A 472 -25.40 15.29 -14.65
N PRO A 473 -25.82 14.74 -15.81
CA PRO A 473 -24.91 14.23 -16.84
C PRO A 473 -23.89 15.25 -17.36
N ALA A 474 -24.22 16.55 -17.36
CA ALA A 474 -23.29 17.60 -17.75
C ALA A 474 -22.12 17.72 -16.78
N LEU A 475 -22.37 17.56 -15.48
CA LEU A 475 -21.32 17.53 -14.46
C LEU A 475 -20.50 16.25 -14.52
N GLN A 476 -21.12 15.09 -14.81
CA GLN A 476 -20.39 13.83 -15.02
C GLN A 476 -19.41 13.95 -16.20
N ALA A 477 -19.77 14.67 -17.26
CA ALA A 477 -18.90 14.88 -18.40
C ALA A 477 -17.64 15.71 -18.09
N THR A 478 -17.63 16.46 -16.97
CA THR A 478 -16.45 17.22 -16.52
C THR A 478 -15.44 16.37 -15.75
N ILE A 479 -15.81 15.16 -15.33
CA ILE A 479 -14.90 14.22 -14.64
C ILE A 479 -13.78 13.87 -15.62
N PRO A 480 -12.50 14.02 -15.21
CA PRO A 480 -11.36 13.72 -16.07
C PRO A 480 -11.41 12.31 -16.66
N ASP A 481 -11.02 12.20 -17.92
CA ASP A 481 -10.83 10.89 -18.55
C ASP A 481 -9.50 10.29 -18.05
N PRO A 482 -9.52 9.12 -17.37
CA PRO A 482 -8.32 8.53 -16.77
C PRO A 482 -7.28 8.07 -17.81
N ASN A 483 -7.68 7.86 -19.07
CA ASN A 483 -6.77 7.40 -20.11
C ASN A 483 -5.97 8.56 -20.76
N THR A 484 -6.24 9.82 -20.37
CA THR A 484 -5.52 10.96 -20.93
C THR A 484 -4.17 11.17 -20.24
N GLU A 485 -3.15 11.54 -21.01
CA GLU A 485 -1.86 11.96 -20.46
C GLU A 485 -2.03 13.13 -19.46
N ALA A 486 -2.99 14.01 -19.70
CA ALA A 486 -3.29 15.12 -18.81
C ALA A 486 -3.74 14.68 -17.40
N ALA A 487 -4.43 13.55 -17.26
CA ALA A 487 -4.79 13.02 -15.94
C ALA A 487 -3.54 12.61 -15.14
N PHE A 488 -2.58 11.95 -15.80
CA PHE A 488 -1.31 11.59 -15.21
C PHE A 488 -0.43 12.80 -14.90
N GLU A 489 -0.19 13.68 -15.86
CA GLU A 489 0.69 14.85 -15.68
C GLU A 489 0.19 15.80 -14.58
N ARG A 490 -1.13 15.96 -14.43
CA ARG A 490 -1.73 16.74 -13.35
C ARG A 490 -1.57 16.10 -11.97
N SER A 491 -1.33 14.80 -11.90
CA SER A 491 -1.13 14.07 -10.64
C SER A 491 0.30 14.14 -10.13
N LYS A 492 1.23 14.63 -10.93
CA LYS A 492 2.64 14.80 -10.51
C LYS A 492 2.79 15.90 -9.47
N LEU A 493 3.62 15.63 -8.45
CA LEU A 493 3.93 16.62 -7.42
C LEU A 493 4.73 17.79 -7.96
N VAL A 494 4.36 18.98 -7.53
CA VAL A 494 5.11 20.23 -7.78
C VAL A 494 5.95 20.56 -6.54
N TRP A 495 7.14 20.03 -6.47
CA TRP A 495 8.03 20.13 -5.31
C TRP A 495 8.41 21.55 -4.91
N SER A 496 8.37 22.51 -5.85
CA SER A 496 8.64 23.92 -5.52
C SER A 496 7.61 24.53 -4.56
N GLU A 497 6.39 23.98 -4.47
CA GLU A 497 5.37 24.44 -3.54
C GLU A 497 5.81 24.26 -2.07
N ALA A 498 6.59 23.22 -1.77
CA ALA A 498 7.08 22.97 -0.41
C ALA A 498 7.92 24.14 0.17
N GLU A 499 8.46 25.00 -0.71
CA GLU A 499 9.23 26.19 -0.33
C GLU A 499 8.34 27.40 0.00
N ASP A 500 7.05 27.39 -0.40
CA ASP A 500 6.13 28.51 -0.17
C ASP A 500 5.70 28.59 1.31
N PRO A 501 5.48 29.78 1.87
CA PRO A 501 5.24 29.95 3.31
C PRO A 501 4.10 29.09 3.86
N GLY A 502 2.94 29.02 3.16
CA GLY A 502 1.78 28.25 3.62
C GLY A 502 2.03 26.74 3.64
N HIS A 503 2.73 26.24 2.64
CA HIS A 503 3.11 24.81 2.51
C HIS A 503 4.19 24.44 3.52
N ARG A 504 5.14 25.35 3.79
CA ARG A 504 6.20 25.18 4.80
C ARG A 504 5.63 25.02 6.21
N GLU A 505 4.60 25.78 6.58
CA GLU A 505 3.94 25.62 7.88
C GLU A 505 3.35 24.22 8.09
N TRP A 506 2.88 23.56 7.02
CA TRP A 506 2.46 22.17 7.10
C TRP A 506 3.64 21.24 7.30
N SER A 507 4.71 21.40 6.53
CA SER A 507 5.93 20.58 6.68
C SER A 507 6.55 20.71 8.07
N GLU A 508 6.50 21.90 8.66
CA GLU A 508 6.97 22.14 10.03
C GLU A 508 6.12 21.38 11.06
N LEU A 509 4.79 21.35 10.91
CA LEU A 509 3.90 20.57 11.77
C LEU A 509 4.23 19.07 11.72
N TYR A 510 4.38 18.52 10.52
CA TYR A 510 4.74 17.10 10.36
C TYR A 510 6.10 16.80 10.97
N ARG A 511 7.12 17.61 10.70
CA ARG A 511 8.46 17.45 11.26
C ARG A 511 8.46 17.53 12.78
N GLU A 512 7.72 18.47 13.37
CA GLU A 512 7.58 18.59 14.82
C GLU A 512 6.96 17.33 15.42
N CYS A 513 5.80 16.89 14.89
CA CYS A 513 5.12 15.71 15.41
C CYS A 513 5.97 14.43 15.24
N LEU A 514 6.60 14.23 14.08
CA LEU A 514 7.45 13.07 13.84
C LEU A 514 8.71 13.08 14.72
N GLY A 515 9.32 14.23 14.96
CA GLY A 515 10.44 14.36 15.90
C GLY A 515 10.03 14.04 17.35
N ILE A 516 8.84 14.45 17.77
CA ILE A 516 8.28 14.08 19.09
C ILE A 516 8.03 12.57 19.15
N ARG A 517 7.46 11.98 18.09
CA ARG A 517 7.24 10.53 17.99
C ARG A 517 8.55 9.76 18.13
N GLU A 518 9.57 10.13 17.36
CA GLU A 518 10.89 9.50 17.39
C GLU A 518 11.52 9.57 18.80
N ALA A 519 11.49 10.73 19.43
CA ALA A 519 12.14 10.94 20.71
C ALA A 519 11.40 10.31 21.89
N HIS A 520 10.06 10.29 21.88
CA HIS A 520 9.27 10.01 23.08
C HIS A 520 8.33 8.81 22.96
N ILE A 521 7.86 8.45 21.76
CA ILE A 521 6.82 7.42 21.56
C ILE A 521 7.44 6.13 21.03
N ALA A 522 8.09 6.16 19.88
CA ALA A 522 8.64 4.97 19.22
C ALA A 522 9.55 4.12 20.14
N PRO A 523 10.47 4.70 20.95
CA PRO A 523 11.31 3.91 21.85
C PRO A 523 10.55 3.13 22.94
N ARG A 524 9.27 3.46 23.15
CA ARG A 524 8.39 2.85 24.16
C ARG A 524 7.35 1.91 23.59
N LEU A 525 7.36 1.69 22.26
CA LEU A 525 6.37 0.83 21.59
C LEU A 525 6.80 -0.61 21.52
N ARG A 526 8.09 -0.93 21.51
CA ARG A 526 8.57 -2.31 21.33
C ARG A 526 7.98 -3.27 22.37
N GLY A 527 7.11 -4.19 21.91
CA GLY A 527 6.38 -5.11 22.76
C GLY A 527 5.28 -4.45 23.60
N VAL A 528 4.72 -3.32 23.12
CA VAL A 528 3.55 -2.68 23.71
C VAL A 528 2.37 -3.64 23.79
N THR A 529 1.56 -3.49 24.83
CA THR A 529 0.40 -4.34 25.05
C THR A 529 -0.88 -3.63 24.63
N PRO A 530 -1.95 -4.38 24.32
CA PRO A 530 -3.27 -3.80 24.18
C PRO A 530 -3.64 -3.06 25.48
N SER A 531 -3.81 -1.75 25.42
CA SER A 531 -4.03 -0.94 26.62
C SER A 531 -4.74 0.38 26.31
N GLY A 532 -5.18 0.54 25.05
CA GLY A 532 -5.91 1.74 24.63
C GLY A 532 -7.25 1.85 25.33
N SER A 533 -7.60 3.06 25.74
CA SER A 533 -8.93 3.42 26.23
C SER A 533 -9.30 4.81 25.73
N PHE A 534 -10.59 5.05 25.55
CA PHE A 534 -11.06 6.35 25.06
C PHE A 534 -12.36 6.78 25.72
N GLU A 535 -12.62 8.07 25.66
CA GLU A 535 -13.87 8.71 26.08
C GLU A 535 -14.21 9.85 25.11
N VAL A 536 -15.48 10.04 24.80
CA VAL A 536 -15.94 11.14 23.94
C VAL A 536 -17.10 11.86 24.61
N GLU A 537 -16.97 13.17 24.74
CA GLU A 537 -17.99 14.05 25.31
C GLU A 537 -18.66 14.87 24.21
N ARG A 538 -20.01 14.78 24.10
CA ARG A 538 -20.85 15.60 23.22
C ARG A 538 -20.49 15.53 21.74
N ASP A 539 -19.72 14.52 21.30
CA ASP A 539 -19.14 14.40 19.95
C ASP A 539 -18.31 15.64 19.53
N GLU A 540 -17.73 16.35 20.49
CA GLU A 540 -16.90 17.53 20.30
C GLU A 540 -15.49 17.37 20.93
N LEU A 541 -15.39 16.65 22.06
CA LEU A 541 -14.18 16.46 22.81
C LEU A 541 -13.88 14.99 22.97
N MET A 542 -12.68 14.56 22.62
CA MET A 542 -12.22 13.20 22.82
C MET A 542 -10.98 13.12 23.69
N TYR A 543 -10.91 12.03 24.44
CA TYR A 543 -9.73 11.60 25.19
C TYR A 543 -9.33 10.22 24.73
N ALA A 544 -8.02 9.96 24.66
CA ALA A 544 -7.48 8.62 24.52
C ALA A 544 -6.27 8.45 25.44
N ARG A 545 -6.04 7.22 25.86
CA ARG A 545 -4.93 6.88 26.78
C ARG A 545 -4.37 5.51 26.44
N TRP A 546 -3.05 5.42 26.48
CA TRP A 546 -2.31 4.16 26.28
C TRP A 546 -1.29 3.98 27.37
N THR A 547 -1.08 2.74 27.81
CA THR A 547 0.04 2.36 28.66
C THR A 547 1.16 1.84 27.76
N LEU A 548 2.30 2.52 27.77
CA LEU A 548 3.47 2.15 27.00
C LEU A 548 4.29 1.06 27.71
N ARG A 549 5.27 0.50 27.00
CA ARG A 549 6.05 -0.64 27.54
C ARG A 549 6.72 -0.40 28.89
N ASP A 550 7.24 0.80 29.10
CA ASP A 550 7.92 1.22 30.33
C ASP A 550 6.96 1.56 31.49
N GLY A 551 5.66 1.33 31.32
CA GLY A 551 4.61 1.67 32.29
C GLY A 551 4.18 3.13 32.25
N SER A 552 4.80 3.97 31.41
CA SER A 552 4.35 5.34 31.22
C SER A 552 2.99 5.39 30.50
N HIS A 553 2.27 6.50 30.68
CA HIS A 553 0.97 6.70 30.07
C HIS A 553 1.04 7.86 29.08
N LEU A 554 0.80 7.55 27.81
CA LEU A 554 0.53 8.55 26.78
C LEU A 554 -0.96 8.94 26.87
N GLN A 555 -1.25 10.23 26.90
CA GLN A 555 -2.61 10.76 27.04
C GLN A 555 -2.86 11.80 25.96
N LEU A 556 -4.01 11.70 25.32
CA LEU A 556 -4.53 12.62 24.32
C LEU A 556 -5.78 13.32 24.88
N ALA A 557 -5.89 14.62 24.68
CA ALA A 557 -7.15 15.36 24.71
C ALA A 557 -7.27 16.18 23.42
N ALA A 558 -8.37 16.08 22.69
CA ALA A 558 -8.59 16.82 21.46
C ALA A 558 -10.02 17.36 21.38
N ASN A 559 -10.11 18.64 21.04
CA ASN A 559 -11.37 19.35 20.85
C ASN A 559 -11.59 19.60 19.36
N PHE A 560 -12.61 18.98 18.79
CA PHE A 560 -13.01 19.14 17.39
C PHE A 560 -14.23 20.05 17.19
N SER A 561 -14.72 20.72 18.26
CA SER A 561 -15.75 21.72 18.06
C SER A 561 -15.25 22.86 17.18
N ALA A 562 -16.12 23.39 16.32
CA ALA A 562 -15.75 24.46 15.39
C ALA A 562 -15.46 25.80 16.09
N HIS A 563 -16.13 26.07 17.23
CA HIS A 563 -16.16 27.40 17.83
C HIS A 563 -16.06 27.42 19.36
N ARG A 564 -16.15 26.26 20.04
CA ARG A 564 -16.22 26.21 21.50
C ARG A 564 -14.92 25.76 22.11
N SER A 565 -14.48 26.48 23.14
CA SER A 565 -13.47 25.97 24.06
C SER A 565 -14.13 25.06 25.09
N HIS A 566 -13.45 23.99 25.47
CA HIS A 566 -13.94 23.05 26.46
C HIS A 566 -13.00 22.95 27.66
N PRO A 567 -13.50 23.01 28.90
CA PRO A 567 -12.70 22.61 30.03
C PRO A 567 -12.32 21.14 29.90
N ILE A 568 -11.07 20.82 30.19
CA ILE A 568 -10.56 19.44 30.09
C ILE A 568 -10.20 18.90 31.47
N VAL A 569 -10.26 17.60 31.63
CA VAL A 569 -9.69 16.90 32.78
C VAL A 569 -8.19 17.18 32.78
N GLN A 570 -7.67 17.66 33.94
CA GLN A 570 -6.24 17.96 34.08
C GLN A 570 -5.40 16.74 33.73
N GLN A 571 -4.59 16.86 32.70
CA GLN A 571 -3.63 15.83 32.30
C GLN A 571 -2.34 16.03 33.11
N VAL A 572 -1.99 15.02 33.90
CA VAL A 572 -0.76 15.03 34.69
C VAL A 572 0.37 14.42 33.85
N GLY A 573 1.50 15.14 33.74
CA GLY A 573 2.69 14.66 33.01
C GLY A 573 3.40 15.78 32.25
N GLN A 574 4.40 15.37 31.48
CA GLN A 574 5.10 16.26 30.54
C GLN A 574 4.21 16.49 29.32
N THR A 575 3.93 17.73 28.96
CA THR A 575 3.32 18.05 27.69
C THR A 575 4.34 17.75 26.57
N LEU A 576 4.01 16.82 25.68
CA LEU A 576 4.82 16.52 24.50
C LEU A 576 4.48 17.46 23.35
N TYR A 577 3.18 17.70 23.15
CA TYR A 577 2.65 18.55 22.09
C TYR A 577 1.39 19.27 22.55
N ALA A 578 1.24 20.51 22.14
CA ALA A 578 -0.01 21.26 22.29
C ALA A 578 -0.15 22.23 21.11
N SER A 579 -1.22 22.08 20.32
CA SER A 579 -1.48 22.95 19.16
C SER A 579 -1.74 24.42 19.56
N HIS A 580 -2.07 24.68 20.82
CA HIS A 580 -2.27 26.00 21.40
C HIS A 580 -1.75 26.01 22.84
N PRO A 581 -1.28 27.16 23.34
CA PRO A 581 -0.95 27.31 24.77
C PRO A 581 -2.15 26.91 25.64
N VAL A 582 -1.86 26.24 26.75
CA VAL A 582 -2.91 25.85 27.71
C VAL A 582 -3.48 27.12 28.34
N ALA A 583 -4.76 27.37 28.14
CA ALA A 583 -5.48 28.44 28.77
C ALA A 583 -6.06 27.97 30.11
N LEU A 584 -6.17 28.89 31.09
CA LEU A 584 -6.87 28.64 32.35
C LEU A 584 -8.09 29.55 32.42
N GLU A 585 -9.29 28.93 32.50
CA GLU A 585 -10.54 29.65 32.72
C GLU A 585 -11.17 29.16 34.02
N ALA A 586 -11.43 30.09 34.94
CA ALA A 586 -11.97 29.81 36.27
C ALA A 586 -11.21 28.70 37.04
N GLY A 587 -9.88 28.61 36.83
CA GLY A 587 -9.03 27.62 37.50
C GLY A 587 -8.98 26.23 36.82
N ASN A 588 -9.71 26.03 35.73
CA ASN A 588 -9.68 24.80 34.94
C ASN A 588 -8.82 24.98 33.68
N GLU A 589 -8.12 23.95 33.29
CA GLU A 589 -7.48 23.88 31.96
C GLU A 589 -8.54 23.85 30.89
N VAL A 590 -8.36 24.64 29.83
CA VAL A 590 -9.31 24.75 28.71
C VAL A 590 -8.59 24.48 27.41
N LEU A 591 -9.21 23.62 26.59
CA LEU A 591 -8.77 23.29 25.25
C LEU A 591 -9.56 24.12 24.23
N PRO A 592 -8.91 25.03 23.47
CA PRO A 592 -9.58 25.83 22.45
C PRO A 592 -10.25 24.99 21.35
N ALA A 593 -11.14 25.60 20.57
CA ALA A 593 -11.73 24.97 19.39
C ALA A 593 -10.66 24.49 18.39
N CYS A 594 -10.86 23.30 17.82
CA CYS A 594 -9.95 22.67 16.86
C CYS A 594 -8.51 22.58 17.41
N SER A 595 -8.34 22.04 18.62
CA SER A 595 -7.03 21.93 19.25
C SER A 595 -6.80 20.56 19.88
N VAL A 596 -5.53 20.23 20.09
CA VAL A 596 -5.10 18.94 20.61
C VAL A 596 -3.94 19.10 21.58
N ARG A 597 -3.88 18.23 22.56
CA ARG A 597 -2.78 18.13 23.53
C ARG A 597 -2.40 16.67 23.75
N PHE A 598 -1.10 16.41 23.73
CA PHE A 598 -0.51 15.14 24.15
C PHE A 598 0.34 15.34 25.39
N THR A 599 0.20 14.44 26.35
CA THR A 599 1.02 14.41 27.56
C THR A 599 1.57 13.02 27.81
N LEU A 600 2.77 12.96 28.37
CA LEU A 600 3.42 11.72 28.80
C LEU A 600 3.58 11.75 30.31
N ARG A 601 2.92 10.85 31.02
CA ARG A 601 3.06 10.64 32.45
C ARG A 601 3.97 9.46 32.71
N SER A 602 5.02 9.66 33.49
CA SER A 602 5.86 8.55 33.96
C SER A 602 5.04 7.51 34.74
N ALA A 603 5.54 6.27 34.77
CA ALA A 603 4.95 5.13 35.47
C ALA A 603 4.77 5.39 36.97
#